data_965a3241958376a7ef19dca2f7728bae
#
_entry.id   965a3241958376a7ef19dca2f7728bae
#
_cell.length_a   1.000
_cell.length_b   1.000
_cell.length_c   1.000
_cell.angle_alpha   90.00
_cell.angle_beta   90.00
_cell.angle_gamma   90.00
#
_symmetry.space_group_name_H-M   'P 1'
#
loop_
_entity.id
_entity.type
_entity.pdbx_description
1 polymer ?
#
loop_
_entity_poly.entity_id
_entity_poly.type
_entity_poly.pdbx_seq_one_letter_code
_entity_poly.pdbx_strand_id
1 'polypeptide(L)'
;NRLIDVVKNHEFDILILSGGDGTLGRTITQLYNAGIELPEIGIFPLGTCNDFARCLHLGENIDDWIENIIKGKIQNVDFGLINGKNIFLSSYAGGLFTKASYSTDKNMKKNIGKLAYFINGINELINIKRFRLNMKLDDNTEIEEKAILYMIINGEGAGGFDNLDNSANMADGLMNII
;
A
#
# COMPACT_ATOMS: atom_id res chain seq x y z
N ASN A 1 -21.01 -4.71 10.49
CA ASN A 1 -19.63 -4.21 10.70
C ASN A 1 -19.71 -2.75 11.14
N ARG A 2 -19.21 -2.44 12.36
CA ARG A 2 -19.34 -1.10 12.96
C ARG A 2 -18.85 0.05 12.04
N LEU A 3 -17.78 -0.13 11.30
CA LEU A 3 -17.30 0.86 10.33
C LEU A 3 -18.34 1.15 9.24
N ILE A 4 -18.82 0.07 8.61
CA ILE A 4 -19.81 0.17 7.52
C ILE A 4 -21.10 0.84 8.03
N ASP A 5 -21.54 0.48 9.25
CA ASP A 5 -22.73 1.05 9.87
C ASP A 5 -22.56 2.54 10.16
N VAL A 6 -21.37 2.96 10.63
CA VAL A 6 -21.05 4.36 10.86
C VAL A 6 -21.06 5.15 9.55
N VAL A 7 -20.35 4.66 8.54
CA VAL A 7 -20.22 5.38 7.26
C VAL A 7 -21.56 5.48 6.52
N LYS A 8 -22.44 4.47 6.65
CA LYS A 8 -23.76 4.49 5.99
C LYS A 8 -24.81 5.34 6.70
N ASN A 9 -24.71 5.48 8.02
CA ASN A 9 -25.80 6.03 8.82
C ASN A 9 -25.50 7.41 9.45
N HIS A 10 -24.32 7.95 9.20
CA HIS A 10 -23.93 9.26 9.72
C HIS A 10 -23.43 10.15 8.59
N GLU A 11 -23.79 11.41 8.64
CA GLU A 11 -23.23 12.46 7.78
C GLU A 11 -21.92 12.95 8.41
N PHE A 12 -20.89 13.09 7.62
CA PHE A 12 -19.59 13.64 8.00
C PHE A 12 -18.87 14.14 6.72
N ASP A 13 -18.03 15.12 6.88
CA ASP A 13 -17.27 15.69 5.75
C ASP A 13 -16.04 14.83 5.43
N ILE A 14 -15.33 14.35 6.44
CA ILE A 14 -14.06 13.61 6.27
C ILE A 14 -14.04 12.39 7.20
N LEU A 15 -13.62 11.25 6.68
CA LEU A 15 -13.30 10.06 7.46
C LEU A 15 -11.81 10.04 7.83
N ILE A 16 -11.49 10.25 9.10
CA ILE A 16 -10.09 10.20 9.55
C ILE A 16 -9.70 8.75 9.88
N LEU A 17 -8.66 8.26 9.17
CA LEU A 17 -8.07 6.96 9.40
C LEU A 17 -6.71 7.08 10.08
N SER A 18 -6.58 6.42 11.22
CA SER A 18 -5.33 6.38 11.99
C SER A 18 -4.73 4.98 11.96
N GLY A 19 -3.50 4.85 11.44
CA GLY A 19 -2.80 3.57 11.36
C GLY A 19 -1.73 3.54 10.27
N GLY A 20 -1.18 2.36 10.00
CA GLY A 20 -0.24 2.13 8.90
C GLY A 20 -0.93 1.61 7.65
N ASP A 21 -0.13 1.38 6.58
CA ASP A 21 -0.58 0.95 5.26
C ASP A 21 -1.57 -0.23 5.29
N GLY A 22 -1.29 -1.24 6.11
CA GLY A 22 -2.17 -2.40 6.26
C GLY A 22 -3.51 -2.08 6.95
N THR A 23 -3.61 -1.04 7.77
CA THR A 23 -4.87 -0.58 8.36
C THR A 23 -5.68 0.18 7.33
N LEU A 24 -5.03 1.11 6.62
CA LEU A 24 -5.65 1.88 5.53
C LEU A 24 -6.20 0.96 4.44
N GLY A 25 -5.37 0.08 3.89
CA GLY A 25 -5.77 -0.85 2.83
C GLY A 25 -6.95 -1.74 3.23
N ARG A 26 -6.95 -2.28 4.47
CA ARG A 26 -8.08 -3.09 4.97
C ARG A 26 -9.36 -2.28 5.15
N THR A 27 -9.25 -1.06 5.67
CA THR A 27 -10.42 -0.19 5.86
C THR A 27 -11.06 0.17 4.54
N ILE A 28 -10.26 0.61 3.56
CA ILE A 28 -10.74 0.97 2.23
C ILE A 28 -11.30 -0.26 1.50
N THR A 29 -10.63 -1.42 1.61
CA THR A 29 -11.15 -2.69 1.09
C THR A 29 -12.53 -3.04 1.64
N GLN A 30 -12.77 -2.84 2.94
CA GLN A 30 -14.08 -3.13 3.55
C GLN A 30 -15.18 -2.21 3.02
N LEU A 31 -14.90 -0.91 2.87
CA LEU A 31 -15.85 0.05 2.32
C LEU A 31 -16.15 -0.26 0.85
N TYR A 32 -15.13 -0.51 0.05
CA TYR A 32 -15.26 -0.88 -1.36
C TYR A 32 -16.11 -2.13 -1.56
N ASN A 33 -15.80 -3.21 -0.82
CA ASN A 33 -16.56 -4.46 -0.92
C ASN A 33 -18.00 -4.36 -0.40
N ALA A 34 -18.31 -3.36 0.41
CA ALA A 34 -19.66 -3.06 0.86
C ALA A 34 -20.45 -2.18 -0.14
N GLY A 35 -19.85 -1.84 -1.28
CA GLY A 35 -20.44 -0.96 -2.30
C GLY A 35 -20.68 0.46 -1.80
N ILE A 36 -19.83 0.92 -0.86
CA ILE A 36 -19.89 2.28 -0.33
C ILE A 36 -18.98 3.15 -1.20
N GLU A 37 -19.53 4.26 -1.69
CA GLU A 37 -18.72 5.31 -2.29
C GLU A 37 -17.72 5.82 -1.24
N LEU A 38 -16.42 5.84 -1.61
CA LEU A 38 -15.38 6.22 -0.67
C LEU A 38 -15.51 7.70 -0.32
N PRO A 39 -15.63 8.04 0.97
CA PRO A 39 -15.66 9.43 1.40
C PRO A 39 -14.28 10.07 1.27
N GLU A 40 -14.20 11.37 1.48
CA GLU A 40 -12.92 12.03 1.69
C GLU A 40 -12.22 11.46 2.92
N ILE A 41 -10.92 11.16 2.78
CA ILE A 41 -10.16 10.45 3.81
C ILE A 41 -8.99 11.31 4.27
N GLY A 42 -8.98 11.65 5.56
CA GLY A 42 -7.83 12.19 6.26
C GLY A 42 -6.97 11.05 6.86
N ILE A 43 -5.66 11.18 6.86
CA ILE A 43 -4.75 10.12 7.28
C ILE A 43 -3.84 10.58 8.41
N PHE A 44 -3.81 9.81 9.50
CA PHE A 44 -2.77 9.85 10.53
C PHE A 44 -1.88 8.61 10.41
N PRO A 45 -0.67 8.72 9.82
CA PRO A 45 0.18 7.60 9.48
C PRO A 45 0.96 7.07 10.69
N LEU A 46 0.33 6.27 11.53
CA LEU A 46 0.88 5.71 12.77
C LEU A 46 1.45 4.27 12.61
N GLY A 47 1.80 3.89 11.39
CA GLY A 47 2.44 2.60 11.11
C GLY A 47 3.97 2.66 11.15
N THR A 48 4.61 1.58 10.67
CA THR A 48 6.07 1.46 10.66
C THR A 48 6.70 2.08 9.40
N CYS A 49 6.13 1.81 8.22
CA CYS A 49 6.65 2.31 6.95
C CYS A 49 5.84 3.51 6.46
N ASN A 50 4.51 3.43 6.52
CA ASN A 50 3.58 4.46 6.07
C ASN A 50 3.85 4.89 4.62
N ASP A 51 4.12 3.90 3.75
CA ASP A 51 4.53 4.14 2.37
C ASP A 51 3.52 5.01 1.62
N PHE A 52 2.23 4.75 1.82
CA PHE A 52 1.16 5.53 1.21
C PHE A 52 1.21 7.01 1.60
N ALA A 53 1.33 7.30 2.90
CA ALA A 53 1.40 8.67 3.40
C ALA A 53 2.68 9.39 2.95
N ARG A 54 3.79 8.66 2.84
CA ARG A 54 5.07 9.20 2.37
C ARG A 54 5.02 9.56 0.88
N CYS A 55 4.46 8.67 0.04
CA CYS A 55 4.25 8.97 -1.37
C CYS A 55 3.30 10.16 -1.61
N LEU A 56 2.40 10.44 -0.66
CA LEU A 56 1.53 11.62 -0.68
C LEU A 56 2.16 12.86 -0.02
N HIS A 57 3.40 12.76 0.48
CA HIS A 57 4.13 13.84 1.16
C HIS A 57 3.35 14.48 2.32
N LEU A 58 2.65 13.66 3.13
CA LEU A 58 1.79 14.16 4.21
C LEU A 58 2.55 14.74 5.42
N GLY A 59 3.89 14.77 5.38
CA GLY A 59 4.72 15.20 6.51
C GLY A 59 4.93 14.09 7.54
N GLU A 60 5.76 14.38 8.56
CA GLU A 60 6.24 13.39 9.52
C GLU A 60 5.69 13.59 10.94
N ASN A 61 5.03 14.69 11.21
CA ASN A 61 4.53 15.04 12.52
C ASN A 61 3.03 15.33 12.53
N ILE A 62 2.45 15.34 13.74
CA ILE A 62 1.00 15.48 13.92
C ILE A 62 0.47 16.84 13.45
N ASP A 63 1.28 17.90 13.56
CA ASP A 63 0.88 19.24 13.16
C ASP A 63 0.72 19.33 11.64
N ASP A 64 1.67 18.72 10.88
CA ASP A 64 1.58 18.61 9.43
C ASP A 64 0.31 17.85 9.02
N TRP A 65 -0.02 16.74 9.70
CA TRP A 65 -1.21 15.94 9.38
C TRP A 65 -2.52 16.69 9.66
N ILE A 66 -2.57 17.42 10.76
CA ILE A 66 -3.72 18.27 11.09
C ILE A 66 -3.83 19.40 10.06
N GLU A 67 -2.74 20.05 9.70
CA GLU A 67 -2.74 21.11 8.70
C GLU A 67 -3.22 20.61 7.33
N ASN A 68 -2.76 19.43 6.90
CA ASN A 68 -3.22 18.78 5.67
C ASN A 68 -4.73 18.50 5.67
N ILE A 69 -5.31 18.09 6.81
CA ILE A 69 -6.76 17.86 6.92
C ILE A 69 -7.54 19.18 6.88
N ILE A 70 -7.04 20.22 7.53
CA ILE A 70 -7.77 21.50 7.65
C ILE A 70 -7.61 22.38 6.42
N LYS A 71 -6.40 22.41 5.84
CA LYS A 71 -6.03 23.37 4.77
C LYS A 71 -5.60 22.68 3.48
N GLY A 72 -5.40 21.36 3.49
CA GLY A 72 -4.95 20.60 2.36
C GLY A 72 -5.96 20.59 1.21
N LYS A 73 -5.48 20.15 0.05
CA LYS A 73 -6.33 19.93 -1.11
C LYS A 73 -6.69 18.45 -1.19
N ILE A 74 -7.95 18.18 -1.55
CA ILE A 74 -8.38 16.82 -1.88
C ILE A 74 -7.64 16.36 -3.12
N GLN A 75 -7.04 15.18 -3.04
CA GLN A 75 -6.36 14.53 -4.15
C GLN A 75 -7.02 13.18 -4.42
N ASN A 76 -7.39 12.95 -5.67
CA ASN A 76 -7.76 11.62 -6.12
C ASN A 76 -6.49 10.78 -6.24
N VAL A 77 -6.56 9.55 -5.77
CA VAL A 77 -5.45 8.60 -5.84
C VAL A 77 -5.91 7.29 -6.44
N ASP A 78 -5.03 6.68 -7.19
CA ASP A 78 -5.24 5.36 -7.76
C ASP A 78 -5.07 4.28 -6.70
N PHE A 79 -5.64 3.12 -6.94
CA PHE A 79 -5.41 1.93 -6.13
C PHE A 79 -5.43 0.67 -6.99
N GLY A 80 -4.69 -0.34 -6.58
CA GLY A 80 -4.72 -1.63 -7.25
C GLY A 80 -5.68 -2.59 -6.59
N LEU A 81 -6.30 -3.49 -7.40
CA LEU A 81 -7.20 -4.54 -6.96
C LEU A 81 -6.56 -5.92 -7.12
N ILE A 82 -6.46 -6.65 -6.01
CA ILE A 82 -6.01 -8.03 -5.99
C ILE A 82 -7.22 -8.95 -6.03
N ASN A 83 -7.32 -9.75 -7.09
CA ASN A 83 -8.42 -10.69 -7.31
C ASN A 83 -9.83 -10.04 -7.24
N GLY A 84 -9.93 -8.77 -7.61
CA GLY A 84 -11.18 -8.02 -7.59
C GLY A 84 -11.78 -7.76 -6.19
N LYS A 85 -11.03 -7.98 -5.11
CA LYS A 85 -11.55 -7.93 -3.73
C LYS A 85 -10.71 -7.13 -2.76
N ASN A 86 -9.39 -7.19 -2.86
CA ASN A 86 -8.51 -6.55 -1.90
C ASN A 86 -7.81 -5.36 -2.55
N ILE A 87 -7.78 -4.26 -1.85
CA ILE A 87 -7.13 -3.03 -2.31
C ILE A 87 -5.71 -2.97 -1.75
N PHE A 88 -4.75 -2.61 -2.61
CA PHE A 88 -3.47 -2.06 -2.18
C PHE A 88 -3.36 -0.61 -2.65
N LEU A 89 -2.73 0.23 -1.83
CA LEU A 89 -2.65 1.68 -2.05
C LEU A 89 -1.29 2.13 -2.56
N SER A 90 -0.20 1.58 -2.01
CA SER A 90 1.17 1.97 -2.37
C SER A 90 1.87 0.89 -3.20
N SER A 91 1.81 -0.37 -2.77
CA SER A 91 2.52 -1.44 -3.47
C SER A 91 1.94 -2.82 -3.21
N TYR A 92 2.16 -3.71 -4.17
CA TYR A 92 1.91 -5.15 -4.06
C TYR A 92 3.09 -5.92 -4.64
N ALA A 93 3.60 -6.90 -3.91
CA ALA A 93 4.76 -7.68 -4.33
C ALA A 93 4.53 -9.18 -4.19
N GLY A 94 5.19 -9.96 -5.04
CA GLY A 94 5.18 -11.42 -4.98
C GLY A 94 6.54 -12.03 -5.30
N GLY A 95 6.78 -13.24 -4.78
CA GLY A 95 8.04 -13.97 -5.00
C GLY A 95 9.00 -13.93 -3.82
N LEU A 96 10.29 -13.77 -4.10
CA LEU A 96 11.34 -13.74 -3.08
C LEU A 96 11.06 -12.66 -2.03
N PHE A 97 11.37 -12.95 -0.77
CA PHE A 97 11.13 -12.09 0.40
C PHE A 97 9.67 -11.88 0.83
N THR A 98 8.68 -12.24 0.02
CA THR A 98 7.28 -12.07 0.44
C THR A 98 6.92 -12.98 1.61
N LYS A 99 7.45 -14.20 1.66
CA LYS A 99 7.27 -15.11 2.80
C LYS A 99 7.89 -14.56 4.09
N ALA A 100 9.09 -13.98 4.01
CA ALA A 100 9.75 -13.34 5.15
C ALA A 100 8.89 -12.20 5.72
N SER A 101 8.27 -11.40 4.86
CA SER A 101 7.34 -10.34 5.27
C SER A 101 6.14 -10.86 6.07
N TYR A 102 5.56 -12.01 5.68
CA TYR A 102 4.42 -12.60 6.37
C TYR A 102 4.80 -13.35 7.65
N SER A 103 5.98 -13.98 7.69
CA SER A 103 6.43 -14.81 8.82
C SER A 103 7.07 -14.03 9.96
N THR A 104 7.42 -12.76 9.73
CA THR A 104 8.05 -11.92 10.76
C THR A 104 7.05 -11.61 11.89
N ASP A 105 7.40 -11.99 13.13
CA ASP A 105 6.60 -11.69 14.32
C ASP A 105 6.36 -10.18 14.45
N LYS A 106 5.14 -9.82 14.88
CA LYS A 106 4.74 -8.42 15.10
C LYS A 106 5.67 -7.70 16.09
N ASN A 107 6.23 -8.42 17.07
CA ASN A 107 7.18 -7.88 18.04
C ASN A 107 8.54 -7.59 17.40
N MET A 108 9.01 -8.45 16.49
CA MET A 108 10.24 -8.21 15.73
C MET A 108 10.09 -7.01 14.79
N LYS A 109 8.95 -6.88 14.10
CA LYS A 109 8.67 -5.72 13.24
C LYS A 109 8.76 -4.40 14.01
N LYS A 110 8.25 -4.36 15.23
CA LYS A 110 8.23 -3.16 16.07
C LYS A 110 9.64 -2.75 16.56
N ASN A 111 10.50 -3.74 16.86
CA ASN A 111 11.80 -3.48 17.50
C ASN A 111 12.97 -3.37 16.51
N ILE A 112 12.91 -4.02 15.37
CA ILE A 112 14.01 -4.13 14.40
C ILE A 112 13.66 -3.43 13.08
N GLY A 113 12.38 -3.11 12.84
CA GLY A 113 11.93 -2.39 11.66
C GLY A 113 12.34 -3.06 10.34
N LYS A 114 12.89 -2.28 9.42
CA LYS A 114 13.32 -2.75 8.09
C LYS A 114 14.35 -3.89 8.14
N LEU A 115 15.20 -3.94 9.19
CA LEU A 115 16.25 -4.94 9.31
C LEU A 115 15.71 -6.37 9.50
N ALA A 116 14.54 -6.53 10.14
CA ALA A 116 13.90 -7.84 10.31
C ALA A 116 13.56 -8.51 8.97
N TYR A 117 13.19 -7.73 7.96
CA TYR A 117 12.92 -8.24 6.63
C TYR A 117 14.18 -8.75 5.94
N PHE A 118 15.31 -8.03 6.11
CA PHE A 118 16.60 -8.46 5.57
C PHE A 118 17.12 -9.75 6.19
N ILE A 119 17.05 -9.87 7.51
CA ILE A 119 17.58 -11.05 8.24
C ILE A 119 16.82 -12.32 7.83
N ASN A 120 15.50 -12.26 7.75
CA ASN A 120 14.70 -13.41 7.33
C ASN A 120 14.86 -13.71 5.83
N GLY A 121 15.09 -12.70 5.00
CA GLY A 121 15.31 -12.85 3.56
C GLY A 121 16.60 -13.60 3.22
N ILE A 122 17.67 -13.45 4.00
CA ILE A 122 18.96 -14.15 3.75
C ILE A 122 18.77 -15.67 3.76
N ASN A 123 17.94 -16.22 4.64
CA ASN A 123 17.67 -17.65 4.70
C ASN A 123 16.90 -18.17 3.47
N GLU A 124 16.18 -17.32 2.76
CA GLU A 124 15.44 -17.68 1.54
C GLU A 124 16.33 -17.69 0.29
N LEU A 125 17.50 -17.00 0.31
CA LEU A 125 18.43 -16.94 -0.81
C LEU A 125 19.03 -18.31 -1.15
N ILE A 126 19.00 -19.27 -0.25
CA ILE A 126 19.57 -20.62 -0.44
C ILE A 126 18.72 -21.46 -1.41
N ASN A 127 17.42 -21.14 -1.58
CA ASN A 127 16.49 -21.89 -2.41
C ASN A 127 15.63 -20.96 -3.30
N ILE A 128 16.29 -20.18 -4.16
CA ILE A 128 15.61 -19.28 -5.10
C ILE A 128 14.85 -20.10 -6.14
N LYS A 129 13.53 -20.08 -6.07
CA LYS A 129 12.66 -20.66 -7.11
C LYS A 129 12.11 -19.54 -8.00
N ARG A 130 12.35 -19.71 -9.30
CA ARG A 130 11.70 -18.86 -10.31
C ARG A 130 10.26 -19.31 -10.48
N PHE A 131 9.37 -18.35 -10.72
CA PHE A 131 7.99 -18.60 -11.11
C PHE A 131 7.70 -17.91 -12.44
N ARG A 132 6.64 -18.34 -13.11
CA ARG A 132 6.17 -17.73 -14.35
C ARG A 132 5.25 -16.58 -13.99
N LEU A 133 5.52 -15.40 -14.50
CA LEU A 133 4.70 -14.20 -14.39
C LEU A 133 4.10 -13.91 -15.76
N ASN A 134 2.78 -13.95 -15.85
CA ASN A 134 2.04 -13.56 -17.04
C ASN A 134 1.38 -12.21 -16.74
N MET A 135 1.64 -11.24 -17.59
CA MET A 135 1.10 -9.89 -17.49
C MET A 135 0.34 -9.56 -18.76
N LYS A 136 -0.79 -8.92 -18.62
CA LYS A 136 -1.52 -8.31 -19.73
C LYS A 136 -1.63 -6.82 -19.45
N LEU A 137 -1.08 -6.02 -20.37
CA LEU A 137 -1.09 -4.57 -20.30
C LEU A 137 -2.36 -3.99 -20.93
N ASP A 138 -2.61 -2.70 -20.71
CA ASP A 138 -3.82 -2.02 -21.18
C ASP A 138 -3.92 -1.97 -22.71
N ASP A 139 -2.78 -1.94 -23.43
CA ASP A 139 -2.70 -2.03 -24.89
C ASP A 139 -2.91 -3.45 -25.44
N ASN A 140 -3.31 -4.41 -24.57
CA ASN A 140 -3.42 -5.84 -24.83
C ASN A 140 -2.09 -6.57 -25.11
N THR A 141 -0.96 -5.94 -24.88
CA THR A 141 0.34 -6.63 -24.92
C THR A 141 0.37 -7.68 -23.80
N GLU A 142 0.71 -8.91 -24.16
CA GLU A 142 0.91 -10.01 -23.21
C GLU A 142 2.40 -10.27 -23.04
N ILE A 143 2.84 -10.27 -21.79
CA ILE A 143 4.25 -10.50 -21.42
C ILE A 143 4.32 -11.74 -20.55
N GLU A 144 5.18 -12.70 -20.91
CA GLU A 144 5.49 -13.87 -20.09
C GLU A 144 6.97 -13.81 -19.68
N GLU A 145 7.20 -13.75 -18.37
CA GLU A 145 8.55 -13.65 -17.80
C GLU A 145 8.79 -14.69 -16.70
N LYS A 146 10.05 -15.08 -16.53
CA LYS A 146 10.51 -15.90 -15.39
C LYS A 146 11.10 -15.00 -14.33
N ALA A 147 10.30 -14.70 -13.32
CA ALA A 147 10.66 -13.82 -12.22
C ALA A 147 11.07 -14.60 -10.96
N ILE A 148 11.84 -13.98 -10.12
CA ILE A 148 12.08 -14.37 -8.72
C ILE A 148 11.36 -13.45 -7.74
N LEU A 149 11.08 -12.24 -8.19
CA LEU A 149 10.38 -11.19 -7.48
C LEU A 149 9.66 -10.33 -8.51
N TYR A 150 8.50 -9.82 -8.19
CA TYR A 150 7.88 -8.70 -8.88
C TYR A 150 7.30 -7.74 -7.85
N MET A 151 7.20 -6.50 -8.22
CA MET A 151 6.54 -5.47 -7.44
C MET A 151 5.70 -4.59 -8.36
N ILE A 152 4.47 -4.35 -7.96
CA ILE A 152 3.58 -3.38 -8.58
C ILE A 152 3.50 -2.20 -7.61
N ILE A 153 3.85 -1.02 -8.07
CA ILE A 153 3.89 0.20 -7.25
C ILE A 153 2.98 1.27 -7.83
N ASN A 154 2.34 1.99 -6.94
CA ASN A 154 1.46 3.12 -7.24
C ASN A 154 2.16 4.47 -7.01
N GLY A 155 3.19 4.50 -6.20
CA GLY A 155 3.98 5.69 -5.87
C GLY A 155 5.46 5.41 -5.91
N GLU A 156 6.26 6.44 -5.68
CA GLU A 156 7.73 6.40 -5.80
C GLU A 156 8.43 5.40 -4.89
N GLY A 157 7.79 4.97 -3.80
CA GLY A 157 8.41 4.13 -2.78
C GLY A 157 7.53 2.98 -2.30
N ALA A 158 8.17 1.95 -1.73
CA ALA A 158 7.51 0.78 -1.16
C ALA A 158 8.38 0.08 -0.10
N GLY A 159 7.72 -0.55 0.89
CA GLY A 159 8.40 -1.33 1.93
C GLY A 159 9.34 -0.52 2.81
N GLY A 160 9.13 0.79 2.88
CA GLY A 160 9.98 1.73 3.59
C GLY A 160 11.21 2.18 2.80
N PHE A 161 11.30 1.87 1.52
CA PHE A 161 12.30 2.40 0.61
C PHE A 161 11.71 3.53 -0.22
N ASP A 162 12.45 4.62 -0.34
CA ASP A 162 12.11 5.75 -1.19
C ASP A 162 12.76 5.61 -2.56
N ASN A 163 12.22 6.32 -3.54
CA ASN A 163 12.83 6.47 -4.87
C ASN A 163 13.09 5.13 -5.58
N LEU A 164 12.18 4.16 -5.43
CA LEU A 164 12.24 2.91 -6.20
C LEU A 164 11.94 3.16 -7.68
N ASP A 165 10.99 4.04 -7.96
CA ASP A 165 10.71 4.55 -9.29
C ASP A 165 10.21 6.00 -9.20
N ASN A 166 11.06 6.93 -9.59
CA ASN A 166 10.75 8.37 -9.56
C ASN A 166 9.73 8.79 -10.63
N SER A 167 9.38 7.91 -11.55
CA SER A 167 8.34 8.16 -12.55
C SER A 167 6.93 7.79 -12.08
N ALA A 168 6.82 7.03 -10.98
CA ALA A 168 5.53 6.60 -10.46
C ALA A 168 4.77 7.78 -9.83
N ASN A 169 3.47 7.84 -10.14
CA ASN A 169 2.58 8.92 -9.68
C ASN A 169 1.26 8.29 -9.22
N MET A 170 0.85 8.60 -8.01
CA MET A 170 -0.34 8.02 -7.38
C MET A 170 -1.68 8.50 -7.97
N ALA A 171 -1.68 9.35 -8.99
CA ALA A 171 -2.89 10.00 -9.53
C ALA A 171 -2.89 10.10 -11.06
N ASP A 172 -2.16 9.25 -11.77
CA ASP A 172 -2.08 9.25 -13.24
C ASP A 172 -2.82 8.09 -13.92
N GLY A 173 -3.47 7.23 -13.13
CA GLY A 173 -4.21 6.05 -13.61
C GLY A 173 -3.30 4.89 -13.99
N LEU A 174 -2.01 4.91 -13.64
CA LEU A 174 -1.03 3.90 -14.01
C LEU A 174 -0.45 3.18 -12.78
N MET A 175 -0.03 1.94 -12.99
CA MET A 175 0.74 1.17 -12.01
C MET A 175 2.07 0.77 -12.65
N ASN A 176 3.17 1.03 -11.97
CA ASN A 176 4.50 0.68 -12.44
C ASN A 176 4.86 -0.75 -11.98
N ILE A 177 5.48 -1.53 -12.87
CA ILE A 177 5.88 -2.91 -12.58
C ILE A 177 7.41 -2.99 -12.62
N ILE A 178 7.98 -3.51 -11.53
CA ILE A 178 9.42 -3.73 -11.36
C ILE A 178 9.70 -5.23 -11.23
#